data_4bac9f0541e9b4b553723a9003f4a52f
#
_entry.id   4bac9f0541e9b4b553723a9003f4a52f
#
_cell.length_a   1.000
_cell.length_b   1.000
_cell.length_c   1.000
_cell.angle_alpha   90.00
_cell.angle_beta   90.00
_cell.angle_gamma   90.00
#
_symmetry.space_group_name_H-M   'P 1'
#
loop_
_entity.id
_entity.type
_entity.pdbx_description
1 polymer ?
#
loop_
_entity_poly.entity_id
_entity_poly.type
_entity_poly.pdbx_seq_one_letter_code
_entity_poly.pdbx_strand_id
1 'polypeptide(L)'
;MENHIRTAELQHAIKEGINIESDNILFEFKTIASDVELEVITINPKHKQSFLFHATKGRDKIEALEAMLKYVKNSIEVENSYTIQWNLKGDNKLHTSYFRAKNIQLALDKFYYGRDINSVTVFSVVLNPIS
;
A
#
# COMPACT_ATOMS: atom_id res chain seq x y z
N MET A 1 -20.03 -21.69 6.33
CA MET A 1 -20.28 -20.78 7.47
C MET A 1 -19.01 -20.38 8.17
N GLU A 2 -18.20 -21.33 8.60
CA GLU A 2 -16.90 -21.01 9.23
C GLU A 2 -16.00 -20.20 8.31
N ASN A 3 -16.04 -20.48 7.00
CA ASN A 3 -15.20 -19.78 6.03
C ASN A 3 -15.54 -18.29 5.91
N HIS A 4 -16.80 -17.92 6.06
CA HIS A 4 -17.21 -16.51 6.01
C HIS A 4 -16.71 -15.74 7.21
N ILE A 5 -16.77 -16.35 8.39
CA ILE A 5 -16.29 -15.73 9.63
C ILE A 5 -14.76 -15.55 9.55
N ARG A 6 -14.05 -16.60 9.15
CA ARG A 6 -12.60 -16.56 9.05
C ARG A 6 -12.15 -15.54 8.00
N THR A 7 -12.85 -15.49 6.87
CA THR A 7 -12.57 -14.51 5.81
C THR A 7 -12.71 -13.09 6.34
N ALA A 8 -13.81 -12.81 7.06
CA ALA A 8 -14.04 -11.50 7.64
C ALA A 8 -12.98 -11.11 8.67
N GLU A 9 -12.59 -12.06 9.52
CA GLU A 9 -11.54 -11.84 10.51
C GLU A 9 -10.20 -11.48 9.86
N LEU A 10 -9.82 -12.23 8.82
CA LEU A 10 -8.57 -11.99 8.10
C LEU A 10 -8.58 -10.65 7.39
N GLN A 11 -9.69 -10.31 6.73
CA GLN A 11 -9.82 -9.02 6.07
C GLN A 11 -9.70 -7.87 7.06
N HIS A 12 -10.33 -8.01 8.22
CA HIS A 12 -10.27 -6.99 9.27
C HIS A 12 -8.82 -6.82 9.79
N ALA A 13 -8.14 -7.92 10.05
CA ALA A 13 -6.74 -7.88 10.50
C ALA A 13 -5.82 -7.24 9.47
N ILE A 14 -6.05 -7.52 8.19
CA ILE A 14 -5.25 -6.91 7.12
C ILE A 14 -5.50 -5.40 7.04
N LYS A 15 -6.77 -4.97 7.13
CA LYS A 15 -7.12 -3.55 7.12
C LYS A 15 -6.48 -2.81 8.29
N GLU A 16 -6.52 -3.39 9.47
CA GLU A 16 -5.88 -2.79 10.65
C GLU A 16 -4.36 -2.68 10.45
N GLY A 17 -3.74 -3.71 9.88
CA GLY A 17 -2.31 -3.72 9.63
C GLY A 17 -1.87 -2.67 8.61
N ILE A 18 -2.67 -2.42 7.59
CA ILE A 18 -2.38 -1.39 6.59
C ILE A 18 -2.58 0.02 7.16
N ASN A 19 -3.47 0.15 8.15
CA ASN A 19 -3.73 1.41 8.86
C ASN A 19 -4.25 2.54 7.95
N ILE A 20 -5.13 2.18 7.02
CA ILE A 20 -5.86 3.12 6.16
C ILE A 20 -7.33 2.91 6.44
N GLU A 21 -8.16 3.95 6.26
CA GLU A 21 -9.59 3.81 6.45
C GLU A 21 -10.14 2.66 5.62
N SER A 22 -10.99 1.84 6.23
CA SER A 22 -11.44 0.59 5.62
C SER A 22 -12.19 0.78 4.30
N ASP A 23 -12.85 1.92 4.11
CA ASP A 23 -13.57 2.22 2.87
C ASP A 23 -12.63 2.44 1.69
N ASN A 24 -11.35 2.65 1.97
CA ASN A 24 -10.32 2.89 0.95
C ASN A 24 -9.49 1.66 0.66
N ILE A 25 -9.92 0.50 1.15
CA ILE A 25 -9.24 -0.78 0.93
C ILE A 25 -10.21 -1.75 0.30
N LEU A 26 -9.86 -2.28 -0.86
CA LEU A 26 -10.67 -3.27 -1.57
C LEU A 26 -9.94 -4.59 -1.65
N PHE A 27 -10.68 -5.67 -1.51
CA PHE A 27 -10.18 -7.03 -1.69
C PHE A 27 -10.79 -7.59 -2.97
N GLU A 28 -9.96 -7.93 -3.94
CA GLU A 28 -10.42 -8.55 -5.17
C GLU A 28 -9.88 -9.96 -5.27
N PHE A 29 -10.75 -10.92 -5.48
CA PHE A 29 -10.38 -12.33 -5.62
C PHE A 29 -10.60 -12.76 -7.07
N LYS A 30 -9.59 -13.42 -7.64
CA LYS A 30 -9.65 -13.95 -8.99
C LYS A 30 -9.32 -15.44 -8.93
N THR A 31 -10.07 -16.24 -9.67
CA THR A 31 -9.75 -17.66 -9.81
C THR A 31 -8.89 -17.84 -11.05
N ILE A 32 -7.68 -18.36 -10.87
CA ILE A 32 -6.75 -18.62 -11.96
C ILE A 32 -6.41 -20.10 -11.90
N ALA A 33 -6.86 -20.85 -12.90
CA ALA A 33 -6.77 -22.31 -12.91
C ALA A 33 -7.44 -22.87 -11.65
N SER A 34 -6.73 -23.57 -10.78
CA SER A 34 -7.28 -24.11 -9.53
C SER A 34 -6.97 -23.24 -8.31
N ASP A 35 -6.27 -22.13 -8.52
CA ASP A 35 -5.82 -21.26 -7.44
C ASP A 35 -6.66 -19.99 -7.35
N VAL A 36 -6.59 -19.34 -6.19
CA VAL A 36 -7.23 -18.04 -5.95
C VAL A 36 -6.13 -17.01 -5.79
N GLU A 37 -6.23 -15.94 -6.57
CA GLU A 37 -5.37 -14.78 -6.41
C GLU A 37 -6.12 -13.69 -5.67
N LEU A 38 -5.49 -13.10 -4.67
CA LEU A 38 -6.03 -11.96 -3.93
C LEU A 38 -5.22 -10.72 -4.27
N GLU A 39 -5.93 -9.68 -4.71
CA GLU A 39 -5.33 -8.36 -4.89
C GLU A 39 -5.94 -7.42 -3.84
N VAL A 40 -5.08 -6.79 -3.04
CA VAL A 40 -5.52 -5.74 -2.11
C VAL A 40 -5.22 -4.39 -2.76
N ILE A 41 -6.26 -3.61 -2.93
CA ILE A 41 -6.21 -2.33 -3.63
C ILE A 41 -6.55 -1.22 -2.65
N THR A 42 -5.70 -0.21 -2.60
CA THR A 42 -5.97 0.99 -1.81
C THR A 42 -6.43 2.11 -2.74
N ILE A 43 -7.32 2.95 -2.23
CA ILE A 43 -7.91 4.04 -3.00
C ILE A 43 -7.57 5.35 -2.32
N ASN A 44 -7.06 6.31 -3.09
CA ASN A 44 -6.86 7.66 -2.60
C ASN A 44 -8.15 8.46 -2.85
N PRO A 45 -8.88 8.83 -1.78
CA PRO A 45 -10.19 9.49 -1.96
C PRO A 45 -10.08 10.88 -2.58
N LYS A 46 -8.95 11.56 -2.41
CA LYS A 46 -8.77 12.92 -2.95
C LYS A 46 -8.62 12.91 -4.47
N HIS A 47 -8.01 11.88 -5.01
CA HIS A 47 -7.72 11.81 -6.44
C HIS A 47 -8.48 10.71 -7.16
N LYS A 48 -9.28 9.93 -6.43
CA LYS A 48 -10.07 8.81 -6.97
C LYS A 48 -9.23 7.82 -7.76
N GLN A 49 -7.98 7.63 -7.34
CA GLN A 49 -7.08 6.69 -7.99
C GLN A 49 -6.90 5.47 -7.11
N SER A 50 -6.82 4.33 -7.74
CA SER A 50 -6.58 3.07 -7.06
C SER A 50 -5.15 2.61 -7.30
N PHE A 51 -4.61 1.90 -6.33
CA PHE A 51 -3.22 1.46 -6.33
C PHE A 51 -3.15 0.05 -5.78
N LEU A 52 -2.46 -0.84 -6.48
CA LEU A 52 -2.26 -2.20 -5.99
C LEU A 52 -1.31 -2.17 -4.80
N PHE A 53 -1.80 -2.53 -3.62
CA PHE A 53 -0.95 -2.65 -2.44
C PHE A 53 -0.07 -3.90 -2.54
N HIS A 54 -0.67 -5.05 -2.80
CA HIS A 54 0.04 -6.31 -2.96
C HIS A 54 -0.91 -7.38 -3.45
N ALA A 55 -0.36 -8.42 -4.08
CA ALA A 55 -1.13 -9.57 -4.53
C ALA A 55 -0.54 -10.84 -3.93
N THR A 56 -1.39 -11.78 -3.53
CA THR A 56 -0.99 -13.08 -3.03
C THR A 56 -1.84 -14.17 -3.69
N LYS A 57 -1.36 -15.41 -3.62
CA LYS A 57 -2.07 -16.56 -4.14
C LYS A 57 -2.21 -17.64 -3.07
N GLY A 58 -3.26 -18.41 -3.18
CA GLY A 58 -3.50 -19.57 -2.34
C GLY A 58 -4.41 -20.54 -3.06
N ARG A 59 -4.59 -21.72 -2.47
CA ARG A 59 -5.51 -22.70 -3.03
C ARG A 59 -6.96 -22.32 -2.83
N ASP A 60 -7.23 -21.45 -1.86
CA ASP A 60 -8.53 -20.90 -1.59
C ASP A 60 -8.39 -19.47 -1.06
N LYS A 61 -9.51 -18.82 -0.79
CA LYS A 61 -9.53 -17.44 -0.31
C LYS A 61 -8.82 -17.29 1.03
N ILE A 62 -9.00 -18.23 1.93
CA ILE A 62 -8.41 -18.17 3.27
C ILE A 62 -6.90 -18.23 3.18
N GLU A 63 -6.36 -19.14 2.40
CA GLU A 63 -4.91 -19.26 2.22
C GLU A 63 -4.32 -17.99 1.62
N ALA A 64 -4.98 -17.41 0.61
CA ALA A 64 -4.55 -16.15 0.00
C ALA A 64 -4.57 -15.00 1.02
N LEU A 65 -5.61 -14.94 1.85
CA LEU A 65 -5.73 -13.92 2.90
C LEU A 65 -4.68 -14.11 3.99
N GLU A 66 -4.38 -15.33 4.38
CA GLU A 66 -3.35 -15.60 5.37
C GLU A 66 -1.96 -15.16 4.86
N ALA A 67 -1.68 -15.43 3.59
CA ALA A 67 -0.43 -14.98 2.96
C ALA A 67 -0.36 -13.45 2.94
N MET A 68 -1.47 -12.78 2.65
CA MET A 68 -1.53 -11.32 2.66
C MET A 68 -1.30 -10.74 4.05
N LEU A 69 -1.90 -11.34 5.07
CA LEU A 69 -1.71 -10.89 6.45
C LEU A 69 -0.25 -11.02 6.89
N LYS A 70 0.38 -12.13 6.50
CA LYS A 70 1.81 -12.33 6.78
C LYS A 70 2.65 -11.24 6.11
N TYR A 71 2.35 -10.92 4.86
CA TYR A 71 3.04 -9.85 4.15
C TYR A 71 2.89 -8.50 4.86
N VAL A 72 1.67 -8.16 5.27
CA VAL A 72 1.39 -6.90 5.96
C VAL A 72 2.19 -6.80 7.26
N LYS A 73 2.19 -7.87 8.06
CA LYS A 73 2.95 -7.89 9.32
C LYS A 73 4.45 -7.71 9.09
N ASN A 74 4.99 -8.38 8.09
CA ASN A 74 6.42 -8.25 7.76
C ASN A 74 6.77 -6.85 7.25
N SER A 75 5.88 -6.24 6.49
CA SER A 75 6.09 -4.89 5.95
C SER A 75 6.21 -3.86 7.05
N ILE A 76 5.36 -3.96 8.07
CA ILE A 76 5.40 -3.04 9.19
C ILE A 76 6.72 -3.11 9.94
N GLU A 77 7.25 -4.32 10.10
CA GLU A 77 8.51 -4.54 10.84
C GLU A 77 9.74 -4.03 10.10
N VAL A 78 9.72 -4.01 8.76
CA VAL A 78 10.91 -3.69 7.98
C VAL A 78 10.82 -2.35 7.26
N GLU A 79 9.76 -1.60 7.44
CA GLU A 79 9.63 -0.31 6.78
C GLU A 79 10.52 0.74 7.41
N ASN A 80 11.14 1.55 6.54
CA ASN A 80 11.92 2.71 6.94
C ASN A 80 11.11 3.98 6.70
N SER A 81 11.55 5.07 7.29
CA SER A 81 10.95 6.38 7.07
C SER A 81 11.82 7.17 6.09
N TYR A 82 11.19 7.83 5.14
CA TYR A 82 11.88 8.65 4.14
C TYR A 82 11.31 10.05 4.12
N THR A 83 12.19 11.03 3.95
CA THR A 83 11.83 12.43 3.72
C THR A 83 12.01 12.74 2.25
N ILE A 84 10.96 13.22 1.59
CA ILE A 84 11.00 13.60 0.19
C ILE A 84 10.79 15.11 0.10
N GLN A 85 11.75 15.80 -0.50
CA GLN A 85 11.63 17.23 -0.77
C GLN A 85 11.31 17.44 -2.25
N TRP A 86 10.30 18.23 -2.51
CA TRP A 86 9.78 18.37 -3.87
C TRP A 86 9.10 19.72 -4.05
N ASN A 87 8.83 20.09 -5.31
CA ASN A 87 7.99 21.23 -5.61
C ASN A 87 7.08 20.92 -6.79
N LEU A 88 6.05 21.75 -6.92
CA LEU A 88 5.20 21.73 -8.12
C LEU A 88 5.90 22.56 -9.19
N LYS A 89 5.82 22.12 -10.45
CA LYS A 89 6.37 22.87 -11.56
C LYS A 89 5.69 24.22 -11.65
N GLY A 90 6.49 25.27 -11.72
CA GLY A 90 5.98 26.64 -11.75
C GLY A 90 5.77 27.26 -10.39
N ASP A 91 6.00 26.52 -9.30
CA ASP A 91 5.90 27.01 -7.93
C ASP A 91 7.32 27.09 -7.35
N ASN A 92 7.59 28.15 -6.59
CA ASN A 92 8.89 28.35 -5.95
C ASN A 92 8.96 27.78 -4.54
N LYS A 93 7.88 27.18 -4.05
CA LYS A 93 7.84 26.62 -2.69
C LYS A 93 8.41 25.21 -2.66
N LEU A 94 9.28 24.96 -1.70
CA LEU A 94 9.77 23.63 -1.40
C LEU A 94 8.81 22.96 -0.43
N HIS A 95 8.35 21.78 -0.79
CA HIS A 95 7.49 20.97 0.05
C HIS A 95 8.27 19.81 0.64
N THR A 96 7.84 19.35 1.80
CA THR A 96 8.45 18.21 2.46
C THR A 96 7.36 17.20 2.80
N SER A 97 7.56 15.96 2.40
CA SER A 97 6.61 14.87 2.70
C SER A 97 7.36 13.70 3.31
N TYR A 98 6.68 12.95 4.15
CA TYR A 98 7.26 11.82 4.85
C TYR A 98 6.50 10.55 4.46
N PHE A 99 7.25 9.51 4.11
CA PHE A 99 6.66 8.22 3.73
C PHE A 99 7.39 7.07 4.39
N ARG A 100 6.64 6.05 4.74
CA ARG A 100 7.21 4.79 5.21
C ARG A 100 7.17 3.79 4.08
N ALA A 101 8.30 3.14 3.84
CA ALA A 101 8.42 2.15 2.78
C ALA A 101 9.64 1.27 3.03
N LYS A 102 9.72 0.13 2.37
CA LYS A 102 10.85 -0.78 2.51
C LYS A 102 12.13 -0.23 1.88
N ASN A 103 11.98 0.57 0.84
CA ASN A 103 13.12 1.14 0.12
C ASN A 103 12.72 2.45 -0.55
N ILE A 104 13.71 3.11 -1.14
CA ILE A 104 13.52 4.41 -1.79
C ILE A 104 12.52 4.33 -2.94
N GLN A 105 12.60 3.28 -3.76
CA GLN A 105 11.70 3.13 -4.90
C GLN A 105 10.24 3.08 -4.46
N LEU A 106 9.95 2.30 -3.42
CA LEU A 106 8.60 2.19 -2.90
C LEU A 106 8.13 3.48 -2.24
N ALA A 107 9.04 4.23 -1.61
CA ALA A 107 8.71 5.55 -1.07
C ALA A 107 8.31 6.51 -2.18
N LEU A 108 9.04 6.50 -3.30
CA LEU A 108 8.71 7.31 -4.46
C LEU A 108 7.40 6.90 -5.09
N ASP A 109 7.13 5.61 -5.18
CA ASP A 109 5.86 5.11 -5.70
C ASP A 109 4.69 5.65 -4.87
N LYS A 110 4.84 5.67 -3.56
CA LYS A 110 3.81 6.24 -2.66
C LYS A 110 3.68 7.74 -2.87
N PHE A 111 4.80 8.44 -3.07
CA PHE A 111 4.78 9.87 -3.32
C PHE A 111 4.04 10.19 -4.62
N TYR A 112 4.34 9.46 -5.69
CA TYR A 112 3.72 9.71 -6.99
C TYR A 112 2.27 9.23 -7.06
N TYR A 113 1.84 8.44 -6.09
CA TYR A 113 0.47 7.94 -6.08
C TYR A 113 -0.52 9.11 -6.03
N GLY A 114 -1.39 9.17 -7.04
CA GLY A 114 -2.35 10.24 -7.14
C GLY A 114 -1.80 11.56 -7.66
N ARG A 115 -0.53 11.59 -8.11
CA ARG A 115 0.10 12.79 -8.67
C ARG A 115 0.51 12.53 -10.10
N ASP A 116 0.41 13.58 -10.93
CA ASP A 116 0.99 13.52 -12.27
C ASP A 116 2.51 13.68 -12.12
N ILE A 117 3.25 12.68 -12.51
CA ILE A 117 4.71 12.67 -12.40
C ILE A 117 5.34 13.86 -13.13
N ASN A 118 4.68 14.36 -14.17
CA ASN A 118 5.18 15.50 -14.93
C ASN A 118 4.89 16.86 -14.27
N SER A 119 4.08 16.87 -13.21
CA SER A 119 3.70 18.11 -12.53
C SER A 119 4.58 18.42 -11.32
N VAL A 120 5.47 17.51 -10.93
CA VAL A 120 6.30 17.66 -9.73
C VAL A 120 7.76 17.43 -10.05
N THR A 121 8.63 18.08 -9.27
CA THR A 121 10.08 17.84 -9.30
C THR A 121 10.51 17.38 -7.91
N VAL A 122 11.14 16.21 -7.84
CA VAL A 122 11.70 15.69 -6.59
C VAL A 122 13.15 16.13 -6.50
N PHE A 123 13.50 16.84 -5.43
CA PHE A 123 14.86 17.32 -5.20
C PHE A 123 15.71 16.32 -4.42
N SER A 124 15.10 15.65 -3.45
CA SER A 124 15.84 14.69 -2.63
C SER A 124 14.93 13.67 -2.02
N VAL A 125 15.50 12.49 -1.79
CA VAL A 125 14.88 11.43 -1.00
C VAL A 125 15.91 11.01 0.02
N VAL A 126 15.62 11.16 1.29
CA VAL A 126 16.58 10.89 2.37
C VAL A 126 16.00 9.84 3.31
N LEU A 127 16.79 8.81 3.58
CA LEU A 127 16.46 7.83 4.61
C LEU A 127 16.62 8.51 5.98
N ASN A 128 15.55 8.51 6.76
CA ASN A 128 15.59 9.09 8.09
C ASN A 128 16.21 8.10 9.06
N PRO A 129 17.03 8.58 10.01
CA PRO A 129 17.54 7.68 11.02
C PRO A 129 16.42 7.13 11.88
N ILE A 130 16.58 5.90 12.33
CA ILE A 130 15.64 5.26 13.23
C ILE A 130 15.80 5.91 14.60
N SER A 131 14.71 6.43 15.11
CA SER A 131 14.70 7.01 16.45
C SER A 131 14.17 6.03 17.46
#